data_97fa62c97fd59e18b9ef09cb26e9d48c
#
_entry.id   97fa62c97fd59e18b9ef09cb26e9d48c
#
_cell.length_a   1.000
_cell.length_b   1.000
_cell.length_c   1.000
_cell.angle_alpha   90.00
_cell.angle_beta   90.00
_cell.angle_gamma   90.00
#
_symmetry.space_group_name_H-M   'P 1'
#
loop_
_entity.id
_entity.type
_entity.pdbx_description
1 polymer ?
#
loop_
_entity_poly.entity_id
_entity_poly.type
_entity_poly.pdbx_seq_one_letter_code
_entity_poly.pdbx_strand_id
1 'polypeptide(L)'
;QREQLKEMGGITYENVKKLMGLPDLDDMDYDPAGTYQKLSGMEKPDATSQDCMSLVMEMVTNKLQQLCKVQPESSDGRQTFTYIETDFIRALKHGYLVELQEPTTIIQPGVLVGLNSLLEQKGSITLPTGEVIHRHPDAVVVVTTNVSYEGCRGVNQSVLDRMNLTQDIELPEPEIMAQRAMSITGCEDDVLVGRMVQVVCDMADYCWKNGISDGNCGMRSLIDWIMSTEITGDPYTSARYTIVSKATSDEEDRSALLTTVLEPIFAPKQKKAV
;
A
#
# COMPACT_ATOMS: atom_id res chain seq x y z
N GLN A 1 21.06 -6.68 -13.66
CA GLN A 1 20.75 -6.36 -15.06
C GLN A 1 19.92 -7.45 -15.74
N ARG A 2 20.30 -8.75 -15.61
CA ARG A 2 19.56 -9.89 -16.22
C ARG A 2 18.14 -10.06 -15.63
N GLU A 3 17.96 -9.80 -14.33
CA GLU A 3 16.63 -9.79 -13.69
C GLU A 3 15.82 -8.55 -14.05
N GLN A 4 16.48 -7.40 -14.21
CA GLN A 4 15.84 -6.16 -14.66
C GLN A 4 15.30 -6.25 -16.09
N LEU A 5 15.97 -7.01 -16.97
CA LEU A 5 15.48 -7.27 -18.33
C LEU A 5 14.28 -8.23 -18.36
N LYS A 6 14.15 -9.13 -17.36
CA LYS A 6 13.03 -10.07 -17.28
C LYS A 6 11.73 -9.39 -16.86
N GLU A 7 11.80 -8.30 -16.10
CA GLU A 7 10.65 -7.59 -15.51
C GLU A 7 10.68 -6.08 -15.80
N MET A 8 10.57 -5.70 -17.04
CA MET A 8 10.31 -4.29 -17.40
C MET A 8 8.80 -4.04 -17.45
N GLY A 9 8.21 -3.72 -16.30
CA GLY A 9 6.87 -3.15 -16.22
C GLY A 9 5.76 -3.94 -16.94
N GLY A 10 5.71 -5.28 -16.78
CA GLY A 10 4.72 -6.14 -17.45
C GLY A 10 5.10 -6.54 -18.89
N ILE A 11 6.21 -6.03 -19.44
CA ILE A 11 6.77 -6.45 -20.74
C ILE A 11 7.86 -7.46 -20.46
N THR A 12 7.64 -8.72 -20.82
CA THR A 12 8.68 -9.76 -20.68
C THR A 12 9.72 -9.63 -21.80
N TYR A 13 11.00 -9.98 -21.51
CA TYR A 13 12.06 -10.01 -22.52
C TYR A 13 11.65 -10.80 -23.77
N GLU A 14 10.92 -11.90 -23.62
CA GLU A 14 10.40 -12.72 -24.70
C GLU A 14 9.49 -11.94 -25.68
N ASN A 15 8.68 -11.03 -25.18
CA ASN A 15 7.81 -10.20 -26.02
C ASN A 15 8.63 -9.14 -26.78
N VAL A 16 9.61 -8.53 -26.13
CA VAL A 16 10.54 -7.55 -26.73
C VAL A 16 11.44 -8.23 -27.77
N LYS A 17 11.97 -9.41 -27.43
CA LYS A 17 12.78 -10.24 -28.33
C LYS A 17 12.06 -10.54 -29.64
N LYS A 18 10.80 -11.01 -29.58
CA LYS A 18 9.97 -11.28 -30.77
C LYS A 18 9.72 -10.02 -31.61
N LEU A 19 9.47 -8.88 -30.94
CA LEU A 19 9.17 -7.62 -31.63
C LEU A 19 10.38 -7.01 -32.31
N MET A 20 11.59 -7.17 -31.74
CA MET A 20 12.81 -6.50 -32.15
C MET A 20 13.83 -7.45 -32.82
N GLY A 21 13.55 -8.74 -32.85
CA GLY A 21 14.47 -9.75 -33.41
C GLY A 21 15.77 -9.90 -32.59
N LEU A 22 15.67 -9.75 -31.26
CA LEU A 22 16.83 -9.83 -30.37
C LEU A 22 17.27 -11.31 -30.14
N PRO A 23 18.56 -11.58 -29.87
CA PRO A 23 19.04 -12.93 -29.55
C PRO A 23 18.52 -13.39 -28.17
N ASP A 24 18.63 -14.71 -27.93
CA ASP A 24 18.37 -15.29 -26.63
C ASP A 24 19.39 -14.82 -25.58
N LEU A 25 18.94 -14.72 -24.31
CA LEU A 25 19.87 -14.38 -23.22
C LEU A 25 20.98 -15.44 -23.05
N ASP A 26 20.67 -16.70 -23.37
CA ASP A 26 21.61 -17.79 -23.29
C ASP A 26 22.67 -17.75 -24.44
N ASP A 27 22.29 -17.24 -25.62
CA ASP A 27 23.24 -17.03 -26.72
C ASP A 27 24.29 -15.96 -26.37
N MET A 28 23.91 -14.95 -25.59
CA MET A 28 24.84 -13.92 -25.11
C MET A 28 25.91 -14.49 -24.15
N ASP A 29 25.57 -15.52 -23.38
CA ASP A 29 26.48 -16.16 -22.44
C ASP A 29 27.36 -17.23 -23.16
N TYR A 30 26.79 -17.89 -24.17
CA TYR A 30 27.49 -18.99 -24.87
C TYR A 30 28.46 -18.48 -25.96
N ASP A 31 28.03 -17.51 -26.77
CA ASP A 31 28.86 -16.91 -27.85
C ASP A 31 28.71 -15.39 -27.83
N PRO A 32 29.35 -14.70 -26.89
CA PRO A 32 29.21 -13.25 -26.76
C PRO A 32 29.82 -12.49 -27.96
N ALA A 33 30.90 -12.97 -28.57
CA ALA A 33 31.53 -12.30 -29.70
C ALA A 33 30.68 -12.37 -30.98
N GLY A 34 30.12 -13.55 -31.30
CA GLY A 34 29.22 -13.71 -32.42
C GLY A 34 27.88 -12.99 -32.20
N THR A 35 27.38 -12.97 -30.96
CA THR A 35 26.17 -12.23 -30.59
C THR A 35 26.36 -10.72 -30.67
N TYR A 36 27.52 -10.20 -30.22
CA TYR A 36 27.90 -8.81 -30.33
C TYR A 36 27.94 -8.33 -31.79
N GLN A 37 28.59 -9.17 -32.66
CA GLN A 37 28.65 -8.88 -34.10
C GLN A 37 27.28 -8.85 -34.76
N LYS A 38 26.37 -9.77 -34.39
CA LYS A 38 24.98 -9.79 -34.89
C LYS A 38 24.19 -8.56 -34.46
N LEU A 39 24.42 -8.08 -33.24
CA LEU A 39 23.72 -6.91 -32.69
C LEU A 39 24.24 -5.57 -33.20
N SER A 40 25.56 -5.40 -33.26
CA SER A 40 26.22 -4.13 -33.58
C SER A 40 26.66 -4.01 -35.04
N GLY A 41 26.79 -5.14 -35.76
CA GLY A 41 27.43 -5.22 -37.06
C GLY A 41 28.96 -5.07 -37.03
N MET A 42 29.58 -4.96 -35.85
CA MET A 42 31.00 -4.78 -35.65
C MET A 42 31.61 -6.02 -35.01
N GLU A 43 32.83 -6.39 -35.44
CA GLU A 43 33.58 -7.47 -34.82
C GLU A 43 34.25 -6.98 -33.53
N LYS A 44 34.01 -7.69 -32.43
CA LYS A 44 34.64 -7.48 -31.12
C LYS A 44 35.00 -8.87 -30.55
N PRO A 45 36.20 -9.41 -30.86
CA PRO A 45 36.56 -10.77 -30.45
C PRO A 45 36.62 -11.00 -28.94
N ASP A 46 36.82 -9.94 -28.17
CA ASP A 46 36.86 -9.92 -26.70
C ASP A 46 35.53 -9.45 -26.07
N ALA A 47 34.45 -9.49 -26.82
CA ALA A 47 33.14 -9.12 -26.30
C ALA A 47 32.71 -10.06 -25.16
N THR A 48 32.10 -9.46 -24.15
CA THR A 48 31.53 -10.15 -23.00
C THR A 48 30.00 -10.19 -23.06
N SER A 49 29.38 -11.09 -22.32
CA SER A 49 27.88 -11.06 -22.12
C SER A 49 27.40 -9.72 -21.68
N GLN A 50 28.19 -8.97 -20.90
CA GLN A 50 27.84 -7.65 -20.40
C GLN A 50 27.86 -6.60 -21.52
N ASP A 51 28.74 -6.72 -22.49
CA ASP A 51 28.75 -5.84 -23.67
C ASP A 51 27.49 -6.07 -24.53
N CYS A 52 27.13 -7.33 -24.77
CA CYS A 52 25.88 -7.67 -25.47
C CYS A 52 24.65 -7.15 -24.75
N MET A 53 24.60 -7.31 -23.44
CA MET A 53 23.52 -6.83 -22.61
C MET A 53 23.36 -5.30 -22.68
N SER A 54 24.49 -4.58 -22.66
CA SER A 54 24.51 -3.12 -22.77
C SER A 54 23.98 -2.65 -24.13
N LEU A 55 24.36 -3.31 -25.22
CA LEU A 55 23.84 -3.04 -26.56
C LEU A 55 22.33 -3.30 -26.67
N VAL A 56 21.87 -4.41 -26.13
CA VAL A 56 20.42 -4.73 -26.13
C VAL A 56 19.65 -3.67 -25.35
N MET A 57 20.14 -3.26 -24.19
CA MET A 57 19.50 -2.19 -23.39
C MET A 57 19.47 -0.85 -24.16
N GLU A 58 20.56 -0.51 -24.86
CA GLU A 58 20.60 0.67 -25.70
C GLU A 58 19.63 0.60 -26.87
N MET A 59 19.56 -0.52 -27.57
CA MET A 59 18.62 -0.74 -28.69
C MET A 59 17.17 -0.66 -28.22
N VAL A 60 16.82 -1.28 -27.08
CA VAL A 60 15.47 -1.19 -26.49
C VAL A 60 15.16 0.24 -26.08
N THR A 61 16.08 0.92 -25.42
CA THR A 61 15.89 2.31 -25.00
C THR A 61 15.71 3.23 -26.19
N ASN A 62 16.53 3.09 -27.24
CA ASN A 62 16.43 3.87 -28.47
C ASN A 62 15.10 3.60 -29.21
N LYS A 63 14.63 2.34 -29.21
CA LYS A 63 13.34 1.98 -29.83
C LYS A 63 12.18 2.55 -29.04
N LEU A 64 12.23 2.49 -27.71
CA LEU A 64 11.24 3.13 -26.85
C LEU A 64 11.22 4.66 -27.05
N GLN A 65 12.40 5.29 -27.13
CA GLN A 65 12.51 6.72 -27.44
C GLN A 65 11.97 7.07 -28.84
N GLN A 66 12.19 6.20 -29.84
CA GLN A 66 11.61 6.37 -31.18
C GLN A 66 10.10 6.23 -31.17
N LEU A 67 9.55 5.25 -30.46
CA LEU A 67 8.11 5.07 -30.29
C LEU A 67 7.48 6.26 -29.53
N CYS A 68 8.21 6.83 -28.58
CA CYS A 68 7.80 8.06 -27.89
C CYS A 68 7.97 9.32 -28.78
N LYS A 69 8.84 9.29 -29.81
CA LYS A 69 9.11 10.42 -30.72
C LYS A 69 8.24 10.42 -31.98
N VAL A 70 7.41 9.40 -32.21
CA VAL A 70 6.43 9.39 -33.31
C VAL A 70 5.20 10.21 -32.87
N GLN A 71 5.43 11.50 -32.60
CA GLN A 71 4.43 12.55 -32.64
C GLN A 71 4.98 13.67 -33.54
N PRO A 72 4.16 14.29 -34.39
CA PRO A 72 4.64 15.34 -35.30
C PRO A 72 5.24 16.46 -34.45
N GLU A 73 6.45 16.88 -34.85
CA GLU A 73 7.10 18.07 -34.32
C GLU A 73 6.16 19.27 -34.49
N SER A 74 5.36 19.55 -33.47
CA SER A 74 4.78 20.90 -33.34
C SER A 74 5.76 21.71 -32.50
N SER A 75 6.44 22.62 -33.12
CA SER A 75 7.37 23.61 -32.59
C SER A 75 6.70 24.69 -31.73
N ASP A 76 5.74 24.31 -30.92
CA ASP A 76 5.02 25.19 -30.01
C ASP A 76 5.05 24.52 -28.66
N GLY A 77 5.74 25.06 -27.65
CA GLY A 77 6.07 24.50 -26.33
C GLY A 77 4.93 23.88 -25.50
N ARG A 78 4.09 23.09 -26.16
CA ARG A 78 2.99 22.36 -25.57
C ARG A 78 3.52 21.06 -24.98
N GLN A 79 3.31 20.87 -23.68
CA GLN A 79 3.50 19.59 -23.00
C GLN A 79 2.62 18.54 -23.66
N THR A 80 3.23 17.50 -24.21
CA THR A 80 2.53 16.31 -24.69
C THR A 80 2.30 15.34 -23.53
N PHE A 81 1.05 15.04 -23.24
CA PHE A 81 0.69 14.06 -22.23
C PHE A 81 0.44 12.70 -22.90
N THR A 82 1.12 11.67 -22.42
CA THR A 82 0.82 10.29 -22.80
C THR A 82 -0.09 9.69 -21.76
N TYR A 83 -1.25 9.18 -22.17
CA TYR A 83 -2.16 8.46 -21.30
C TYR A 83 -1.63 7.05 -21.05
N ILE A 84 -1.48 6.68 -19.79
CA ILE A 84 -1.20 5.32 -19.33
C ILE A 84 -2.41 4.85 -18.53
N GLU A 85 -3.04 3.77 -18.97
CA GLU A 85 -4.17 3.17 -18.25
C GLU A 85 -3.70 2.66 -16.89
N THR A 86 -4.30 3.17 -15.82
CA THR A 86 -4.04 2.73 -14.46
C THR A 86 -4.83 1.46 -14.13
N ASP A 87 -4.40 0.71 -13.10
CA ASP A 87 -5.13 -0.47 -12.63
C ASP A 87 -6.55 -0.12 -12.16
N PHE A 88 -6.73 1.09 -11.60
CA PHE A 88 -8.06 1.62 -11.25
C PHE A 88 -9.01 1.68 -12.46
N ILE A 89 -8.56 2.29 -13.55
CA ILE A 89 -9.37 2.40 -14.78
C ILE A 89 -9.61 1.02 -15.38
N ARG A 90 -8.60 0.16 -15.40
CA ARG A 90 -8.71 -1.22 -15.90
C ARG A 90 -9.75 -2.01 -15.11
N ALA A 91 -9.72 -1.92 -13.78
CA ALA A 91 -10.66 -2.61 -12.91
C ALA A 91 -12.10 -2.14 -13.14
N LEU A 92 -12.31 -0.84 -13.31
CA LEU A 92 -13.64 -0.29 -13.61
C LEU A 92 -14.16 -0.72 -15.01
N LYS A 93 -13.28 -0.81 -16.00
CA LYS A 93 -13.65 -1.28 -17.36
C LYS A 93 -14.02 -2.76 -17.39
N HIS A 94 -13.37 -3.58 -16.59
CA HIS A 94 -13.50 -5.04 -16.62
C HIS A 94 -14.41 -5.63 -15.54
N GLY A 95 -14.99 -4.81 -14.68
CA GLY A 95 -15.91 -5.28 -13.66
C GLY A 95 -15.22 -5.91 -12.44
N TYR A 96 -14.03 -5.44 -12.10
CA TYR A 96 -13.28 -5.93 -10.93
C TYR A 96 -13.66 -5.17 -9.67
N LEU A 97 -13.28 -5.74 -8.52
CA LEU A 97 -13.34 -5.04 -7.25
C LEU A 97 -12.15 -4.08 -7.15
N VAL A 98 -12.44 -2.83 -6.78
CA VAL A 98 -11.46 -1.78 -6.53
C VAL A 98 -11.56 -1.36 -5.08
N GLU A 99 -10.46 -1.40 -4.36
CA GLU A 99 -10.34 -0.82 -3.02
C GLU A 99 -9.58 0.50 -3.09
N LEU A 100 -10.21 1.57 -2.58
CA LEU A 100 -9.59 2.87 -2.36
C LEU A 100 -9.29 3.02 -0.87
N GLN A 101 -8.02 2.86 -0.51
CA GLN A 101 -7.58 2.97 0.88
C GLN A 101 -7.23 4.41 1.22
N GLU A 102 -7.72 4.89 2.38
CA GLU A 102 -7.42 6.20 2.97
C GLU A 102 -7.54 7.40 2.00
N PRO A 103 -8.61 7.51 1.20
CA PRO A 103 -8.74 8.64 0.26
C PRO A 103 -8.90 10.00 0.96
N THR A 104 -9.21 10.00 2.26
CA THR A 104 -9.29 11.20 3.12
C THR A 104 -7.94 11.87 3.34
N THR A 105 -6.83 11.14 3.12
CA THR A 105 -5.46 11.68 3.22
C THR A 105 -5.01 12.43 1.97
N ILE A 106 -5.79 12.39 0.88
CA ILE A 106 -5.46 13.11 -0.37
C ILE A 106 -5.54 14.62 -0.13
N ILE A 107 -4.40 15.30 -0.35
CA ILE A 107 -4.25 16.75 -0.10
C ILE A 107 -5.22 17.58 -0.95
N GLN A 108 -5.53 17.14 -2.17
CA GLN A 108 -6.47 17.79 -3.07
C GLN A 108 -7.75 16.98 -3.22
N PRO A 109 -8.78 17.24 -2.39
CA PRO A 109 -10.05 16.50 -2.45
C PRO A 109 -10.77 16.58 -3.82
N GLY A 110 -10.46 17.60 -4.62
CA GLY A 110 -10.97 17.76 -5.98
C GLY A 110 -10.65 16.61 -6.93
N VAL A 111 -9.59 15.83 -6.66
CA VAL A 111 -9.26 14.62 -7.44
C VAL A 111 -10.37 13.58 -7.32
N LEU A 112 -10.93 13.40 -6.14
CA LEU A 112 -12.04 12.47 -5.92
C LEU A 112 -13.34 12.94 -6.58
N VAL A 113 -13.54 14.27 -6.67
CA VAL A 113 -14.72 14.83 -7.37
C VAL A 113 -14.69 14.49 -8.86
N GLY A 114 -13.51 14.44 -9.48
CA GLY A 114 -13.34 13.97 -10.86
C GLY A 114 -13.80 12.52 -11.10
N LEU A 115 -13.81 11.69 -10.04
CA LEU A 115 -14.26 10.30 -10.09
C LEU A 115 -15.76 10.13 -9.79
N ASN A 116 -16.45 11.18 -9.37
CA ASN A 116 -17.86 11.08 -8.96
C ASN A 116 -18.75 10.44 -10.04
N SER A 117 -18.51 10.77 -11.31
CA SER A 117 -19.27 10.18 -12.41
C SER A 117 -19.03 8.67 -12.55
N LEU A 118 -17.82 8.18 -12.23
CA LEU A 118 -17.50 6.75 -12.26
C LEU A 118 -18.07 5.96 -11.07
N LEU A 119 -18.41 6.63 -9.98
CA LEU A 119 -19.01 5.99 -8.80
C LEU A 119 -20.51 5.69 -9.02
N GLU A 120 -21.15 6.33 -10.00
CA GLU A 120 -22.54 6.05 -10.36
C GLU A 120 -22.66 4.73 -11.15
N GLN A 121 -23.80 4.05 -11.04
CA GLN A 121 -24.02 2.72 -11.65
C GLN A 121 -23.79 2.67 -13.17
N LYS A 122 -24.12 3.75 -13.89
CA LYS A 122 -23.87 3.90 -15.32
C LYS A 122 -22.86 4.99 -15.61
N GLY A 123 -21.92 5.14 -14.70
CA GLY A 123 -20.96 6.22 -14.75
C GLY A 123 -19.98 6.09 -15.91
N SER A 124 -19.52 7.24 -16.36
CA SER A 124 -18.47 7.33 -17.38
C SER A 124 -17.54 8.48 -17.06
N ILE A 125 -16.33 8.39 -17.56
CA ILE A 125 -15.35 9.47 -17.50
C ILE A 125 -14.75 9.69 -18.89
N THR A 126 -14.57 10.96 -19.24
CA THR A 126 -13.81 11.32 -20.46
C THR A 126 -12.36 11.55 -20.06
N LEU A 127 -11.46 10.78 -20.68
CA LEU A 127 -10.04 10.92 -20.49
C LEU A 127 -9.49 12.17 -21.20
N PRO A 128 -8.30 12.66 -20.82
CA PRO A 128 -7.62 13.74 -21.55
C PRO A 128 -7.35 13.43 -23.02
N THR A 129 -7.33 12.17 -23.40
CA THR A 129 -7.22 11.69 -24.80
C THR A 129 -8.51 11.86 -25.61
N GLY A 130 -9.64 12.20 -24.95
CA GLY A 130 -10.97 12.23 -25.57
C GLY A 130 -11.71 10.90 -25.56
N GLU A 131 -11.09 9.80 -25.11
CA GLU A 131 -11.75 8.51 -24.94
C GLU A 131 -12.74 8.56 -23.77
N VAL A 132 -13.95 8.03 -23.97
CA VAL A 132 -14.97 7.88 -22.93
C VAL A 132 -14.91 6.47 -22.37
N ILE A 133 -14.64 6.34 -21.09
CA ILE A 133 -14.63 5.07 -20.37
C ILE A 133 -15.94 4.93 -19.62
N HIS A 134 -16.62 3.81 -19.84
CA HIS A 134 -17.81 3.44 -19.10
C HIS A 134 -17.48 2.44 -18.01
N ARG A 135 -18.07 2.65 -16.83
CA ARG A 135 -17.99 1.69 -15.72
C ARG A 135 -18.72 0.41 -16.08
N HIS A 136 -18.06 -0.74 -15.90
CA HIS A 136 -18.69 -2.04 -16.04
C HIS A 136 -19.77 -2.23 -14.95
N PRO A 137 -20.92 -2.84 -15.25
CA PRO A 137 -22.00 -3.05 -14.27
C PRO A 137 -21.57 -3.83 -13.03
N ASP A 138 -20.66 -4.79 -13.19
CA ASP A 138 -20.15 -5.64 -12.10
C ASP A 138 -18.98 -5.01 -11.32
N ALA A 139 -18.52 -3.81 -11.70
CA ALA A 139 -17.44 -3.15 -10.97
C ALA A 139 -17.92 -2.73 -9.59
N VAL A 140 -17.19 -3.15 -8.56
CA VAL A 140 -17.44 -2.79 -7.17
C VAL A 140 -16.32 -1.89 -6.67
N VAL A 141 -16.69 -0.76 -6.07
CA VAL A 141 -15.73 0.17 -5.44
C VAL A 141 -15.95 0.13 -3.94
N VAL A 142 -14.91 -0.23 -3.22
CA VAL A 142 -14.84 -0.23 -1.75
C VAL A 142 -13.94 0.92 -1.32
N VAL A 143 -14.40 1.72 -0.37
CA VAL A 143 -13.62 2.80 0.24
C VAL A 143 -13.38 2.44 1.68
N THR A 144 -12.11 2.38 2.10
CA THR A 144 -11.73 2.17 3.49
C THR A 144 -10.98 3.39 4.00
N THR A 145 -11.42 3.95 5.13
CA THR A 145 -10.81 5.14 5.69
C THR A 145 -10.99 5.21 7.20
N ASN A 146 -10.06 5.87 7.87
CA ASN A 146 -10.20 6.26 9.27
C ASN A 146 -10.90 7.62 9.34
N VAL A 147 -11.93 7.73 10.17
CA VAL A 147 -12.72 8.96 10.31
C VAL A 147 -12.26 9.85 11.48
N SER A 148 -11.50 9.30 12.42
CA SER A 148 -11.13 9.95 13.70
C SER A 148 -9.63 10.20 13.86
N TYR A 149 -8.86 10.13 12.79
CA TYR A 149 -7.40 10.24 12.85
C TYR A 149 -6.95 11.68 12.59
N GLU A 150 -5.97 12.18 13.37
CA GLU A 150 -5.38 13.50 13.17
C GLU A 150 -4.73 13.58 11.78
N GLY A 151 -5.17 14.53 10.96
CA GLY A 151 -4.78 14.64 9.54
C GLY A 151 -5.74 14.02 8.53
N CYS A 152 -6.73 13.23 8.96
CA CYS A 152 -7.84 12.82 8.11
C CYS A 152 -8.81 13.98 7.92
N ARG A 153 -9.12 14.30 6.68
CA ARG A 153 -10.22 15.20 6.34
C ARG A 153 -11.49 14.38 6.27
N GLY A 154 -12.63 14.99 6.64
CA GLY A 154 -13.91 14.32 6.47
C GLY A 154 -14.10 13.87 5.01
N VAL A 155 -14.68 12.69 4.81
CA VAL A 155 -15.03 12.22 3.47
C VAL A 155 -15.94 13.25 2.81
N ASN A 156 -15.65 13.60 1.56
CA ASN A 156 -16.47 14.56 0.82
C ASN A 156 -17.91 14.03 0.73
N GLN A 157 -18.87 14.83 1.16
CA GLN A 157 -20.28 14.45 1.16
C GLN A 157 -20.76 13.97 -0.21
N SER A 158 -20.27 14.56 -1.30
CA SER A 158 -20.63 14.13 -2.65
C SER A 158 -20.15 12.73 -3.02
N VAL A 159 -19.12 12.23 -2.36
CA VAL A 159 -18.63 10.85 -2.50
C VAL A 159 -19.49 9.91 -1.66
N LEU A 160 -19.81 10.31 -0.41
CA LEU A 160 -20.67 9.53 0.49
C LEU A 160 -22.07 9.31 -0.09
N ASP A 161 -22.66 10.34 -0.69
CA ASP A 161 -24.00 10.27 -1.32
C ASP A 161 -24.07 9.25 -2.48
N ARG A 162 -22.92 8.86 -3.03
CA ARG A 162 -22.81 7.86 -4.10
C ARG A 162 -22.49 6.46 -3.62
N MET A 163 -22.18 6.30 -2.33
CA MET A 163 -21.99 4.99 -1.72
C MET A 163 -23.31 4.32 -1.43
N ASN A 164 -23.48 3.10 -1.89
CA ASN A 164 -24.71 2.33 -1.66
C ASN A 164 -24.80 1.81 -0.23
N LEU A 165 -23.67 1.62 0.44
CA LEU A 165 -23.54 1.11 1.79
C LEU A 165 -22.40 1.83 2.51
N THR A 166 -22.66 2.32 3.71
CA THR A 166 -21.65 2.84 4.62
C THR A 166 -21.73 2.08 5.93
N GLN A 167 -20.62 1.59 6.44
CA GLN A 167 -20.55 0.85 7.67
C GLN A 167 -19.37 1.31 8.51
N ASP A 168 -19.62 1.62 9.76
CA ASP A 168 -18.57 1.82 10.76
C ASP A 168 -18.05 0.46 11.22
N ILE A 169 -16.73 0.33 11.27
CA ILE A 169 -16.05 -0.88 11.73
C ILE A 169 -15.54 -0.61 13.15
N GLU A 170 -16.22 -1.15 14.12
CA GLU A 170 -15.82 -1.10 15.52
C GLU A 170 -14.78 -2.18 15.85
N LEU A 171 -14.20 -2.11 17.07
CA LEU A 171 -13.38 -3.20 17.56
C LEU A 171 -14.21 -4.49 17.62
N PRO A 172 -13.62 -5.62 17.25
CA PRO A 172 -14.30 -6.91 17.40
C PRO A 172 -14.59 -7.19 18.89
N GLU A 173 -15.56 -8.09 19.14
CA GLU A 173 -15.82 -8.59 20.49
C GLU A 173 -14.53 -9.12 21.14
N PRO A 174 -14.34 -8.94 22.47
CA PRO A 174 -13.11 -9.30 23.19
C PRO A 174 -12.65 -10.74 22.95
N GLU A 175 -13.59 -11.69 22.89
CA GLU A 175 -13.29 -13.10 22.63
C GLU A 175 -12.72 -13.32 21.23
N ILE A 176 -13.25 -12.61 20.24
CA ILE A 176 -12.76 -12.65 18.85
C ILE A 176 -11.38 -12.01 18.75
N MET A 177 -11.17 -10.91 19.48
CA MET A 177 -9.85 -10.25 19.55
C MET A 177 -8.81 -11.20 20.14
N ALA A 178 -9.12 -11.87 21.24
CA ALA A 178 -8.24 -12.83 21.88
C ALA A 178 -7.87 -13.98 20.94
N GLN A 179 -8.88 -14.65 20.35
CA GLN A 179 -8.66 -15.76 19.42
C GLN A 179 -7.80 -15.36 18.22
N ARG A 180 -8.07 -14.21 17.62
CA ARG A 180 -7.27 -13.70 16.48
C ARG A 180 -5.84 -13.39 16.90
N ALA A 181 -5.66 -12.71 18.04
CA ALA A 181 -4.34 -12.37 18.54
C ALA A 181 -3.51 -13.62 18.84
N MET A 182 -4.07 -14.61 19.52
CA MET A 182 -3.42 -15.90 19.79
C MET A 182 -3.07 -16.64 18.50
N SER A 183 -4.00 -16.69 17.53
CA SER A 183 -3.76 -17.35 16.24
C SER A 183 -2.63 -16.69 15.43
N ILE A 184 -2.46 -15.38 15.52
CA ILE A 184 -1.44 -14.64 14.77
C ILE A 184 -0.08 -14.70 15.47
N THR A 185 -0.06 -14.58 16.81
CA THR A 185 1.17 -14.53 17.59
C THR A 185 1.71 -15.91 17.97
N GLY A 186 0.84 -16.92 18.00
CA GLY A 186 1.17 -18.24 18.53
C GLY A 186 1.20 -18.30 20.05
N CYS A 187 0.81 -17.22 20.75
CA CYS A 187 0.75 -17.20 22.21
C CYS A 187 -0.35 -18.15 22.72
N GLU A 188 0.01 -19.06 23.64
CA GLU A 188 -0.92 -20.06 24.21
C GLU A 188 -1.49 -19.64 25.57
N ASP A 189 -1.04 -18.50 26.15
CA ASP A 189 -1.53 -18.00 27.45
C ASP A 189 -2.82 -17.19 27.25
N ASP A 190 -3.95 -17.88 27.28
CA ASP A 190 -5.28 -17.31 27.10
C ASP A 190 -5.65 -16.32 28.21
N VAL A 191 -5.17 -16.55 29.46
CA VAL A 191 -5.42 -15.67 30.59
C VAL A 191 -4.68 -14.35 30.42
N LEU A 192 -3.41 -14.42 30.02
CA LEU A 192 -2.60 -13.22 29.73
C LEU A 192 -3.22 -12.44 28.58
N VAL A 193 -3.52 -13.10 27.47
CA VAL A 193 -4.11 -12.46 26.28
C VAL A 193 -5.47 -11.83 26.59
N GLY A 194 -6.32 -12.52 27.36
CA GLY A 194 -7.62 -11.99 27.79
C GLY A 194 -7.48 -10.70 28.60
N ARG A 195 -6.50 -10.62 29.52
CA ARG A 195 -6.20 -9.40 30.29
C ARG A 195 -5.65 -8.27 29.40
N MET A 196 -4.85 -8.62 28.39
CA MET A 196 -4.36 -7.65 27.41
C MET A 196 -5.48 -7.08 26.55
N VAL A 197 -6.40 -7.94 26.10
CA VAL A 197 -7.60 -7.50 25.35
C VAL A 197 -8.41 -6.53 26.19
N GLN A 198 -8.66 -6.86 27.48
CA GLN A 198 -9.41 -5.97 28.37
C GLN A 198 -8.76 -4.57 28.43
N VAL A 199 -7.44 -4.49 28.62
CA VAL A 199 -6.72 -3.21 28.64
C VAL A 199 -6.90 -2.46 27.31
N VAL A 200 -6.80 -3.12 26.16
CA VAL A 200 -6.98 -2.46 24.84
C VAL A 200 -8.39 -1.92 24.69
N CYS A 201 -9.41 -2.67 25.10
CA CYS A 201 -10.80 -2.19 25.08
C CYS A 201 -11.02 -1.00 26.02
N ASP A 202 -10.54 -1.12 27.28
CA ASP A 202 -10.66 -0.04 28.27
C ASP A 202 -9.91 1.23 27.82
N MET A 203 -8.77 1.06 27.16
CA MET A 203 -7.97 2.17 26.62
C MET A 203 -8.69 2.86 25.46
N ALA A 204 -9.30 2.10 24.53
CA ALA A 204 -10.11 2.65 23.46
C ALA A 204 -11.30 3.44 24.01
N ASP A 205 -11.98 2.87 24.99
CA ASP A 205 -13.09 3.51 25.70
C ASP A 205 -12.67 4.79 26.43
N TYR A 206 -11.51 4.76 27.09
CA TYR A 206 -10.98 5.94 27.77
C TYR A 206 -10.66 7.06 26.78
N CYS A 207 -9.97 6.74 25.68
CA CYS A 207 -9.65 7.70 24.63
C CYS A 207 -10.91 8.33 24.05
N TRP A 208 -11.93 7.51 23.75
CA TRP A 208 -13.22 8.01 23.25
C TRP A 208 -13.91 8.97 24.23
N LYS A 209 -14.00 8.60 25.51
CA LYS A 209 -14.67 9.41 26.55
C LYS A 209 -13.97 10.72 26.84
N ASN A 210 -12.68 10.78 26.68
CA ASN A 210 -11.85 11.95 26.99
C ASN A 210 -11.47 12.76 25.73
N GLY A 211 -11.97 12.39 24.55
CA GLY A 211 -11.73 13.14 23.32
C GLY A 211 -10.28 13.07 22.82
N ILE A 212 -9.57 12.00 23.17
CA ILE A 212 -8.21 11.74 22.66
C ILE A 212 -8.32 11.26 21.23
N SER A 213 -8.10 12.16 20.28
CA SER A 213 -8.39 11.95 18.85
C SER A 213 -7.36 11.06 18.13
N ASP A 214 -6.12 11.02 18.63
CA ASP A 214 -5.03 10.21 18.08
C ASP A 214 -4.96 8.81 18.70
N GLY A 215 -5.93 8.45 19.56
CA GLY A 215 -6.02 7.18 20.28
C GLY A 215 -6.13 5.97 19.37
N ASN A 216 -5.00 5.46 18.91
CA ASN A 216 -4.94 4.28 18.05
C ASN A 216 -4.74 3.00 18.87
N CYS A 217 -5.80 2.53 19.53
CA CYS A 217 -5.84 1.27 20.27
C CYS A 217 -6.70 0.24 19.55
N GLY A 218 -6.08 -0.81 19.01
CA GLY A 218 -6.80 -1.84 18.26
C GLY A 218 -6.02 -3.15 18.14
N MET A 219 -6.51 -4.03 17.26
CA MET A 219 -5.92 -5.36 17.03
C MET A 219 -4.42 -5.34 16.74
N ARG A 220 -3.95 -4.37 15.94
CA ARG A 220 -2.53 -4.26 15.59
C ARG A 220 -1.68 -3.97 16.85
N SER A 221 -2.12 -3.02 17.67
CA SER A 221 -1.43 -2.67 18.92
C SER A 221 -1.44 -3.82 19.93
N LEU A 222 -2.53 -4.59 20.00
CA LEU A 222 -2.62 -5.80 20.81
C LEU A 222 -1.60 -6.86 20.38
N ILE A 223 -1.53 -7.15 19.08
CA ILE A 223 -0.57 -8.12 18.52
C ILE A 223 0.86 -7.70 18.82
N ASP A 224 1.20 -6.43 18.56
CA ASP A 224 2.54 -5.88 18.86
C ASP A 224 2.87 -5.99 20.35
N TRP A 225 1.88 -5.78 21.22
CA TRP A 225 2.06 -5.90 22.67
C TRP A 225 2.34 -7.35 23.12
N ILE A 226 1.58 -8.31 22.61
CA ILE A 226 1.80 -9.73 22.89
C ILE A 226 3.21 -10.14 22.44
N MET A 227 3.57 -9.86 21.21
CA MET A 227 4.90 -10.18 20.67
C MET A 227 6.03 -9.51 21.45
N SER A 228 5.88 -8.24 21.82
CA SER A 228 6.85 -7.53 22.65
C SER A 228 6.97 -8.13 24.05
N THR A 229 5.84 -8.61 24.61
CA THR A 229 5.82 -9.24 25.93
C THR A 229 6.53 -10.59 25.92
N GLU A 230 6.42 -11.36 24.88
CA GLU A 230 7.14 -12.63 24.71
C GLU A 230 8.67 -12.41 24.73
N ILE A 231 9.13 -11.32 24.13
CA ILE A 231 10.56 -10.97 24.07
C ILE A 231 11.05 -10.44 25.43
N THR A 232 10.28 -9.53 26.06
CA THR A 232 10.71 -8.82 27.26
C THR A 232 10.43 -9.57 28.57
N GLY A 233 9.44 -10.47 28.56
CA GLY A 233 8.90 -11.11 29.74
C GLY A 233 8.18 -10.15 30.70
N ASP A 234 7.87 -8.92 30.27
CA ASP A 234 7.24 -7.89 31.09
C ASP A 234 6.11 -7.16 30.36
N PRO A 235 4.85 -7.58 30.61
CA PRO A 235 3.68 -6.97 29.94
C PRO A 235 3.55 -5.47 30.20
N TYR A 236 3.86 -5.01 31.42
CA TYR A 236 3.75 -3.60 31.77
C TYR A 236 4.70 -2.73 30.96
N THR A 237 5.97 -3.10 30.94
CA THR A 237 6.98 -2.36 30.16
C THR A 237 6.69 -2.40 28.68
N SER A 238 6.29 -3.56 28.15
CA SER A 238 5.91 -3.72 26.75
C SER A 238 4.72 -2.84 26.37
N ALA A 239 3.69 -2.75 27.20
CA ALA A 239 2.51 -1.91 26.97
C ALA A 239 2.87 -0.44 26.76
N ARG A 240 3.84 0.08 27.53
CA ARG A 240 4.24 1.49 27.42
C ARG A 240 4.68 1.87 26.02
N TYR A 241 5.34 0.95 25.31
CA TYR A 241 5.88 1.19 23.96
C TYR A 241 4.96 0.76 22.82
N THR A 242 4.10 -0.22 23.06
CA THR A 242 3.28 -0.82 22.02
C THR A 242 1.86 -0.28 21.95
N ILE A 243 1.27 0.09 23.10
CA ILE A 243 -0.11 0.59 23.15
C ILE A 243 -0.17 2.04 23.68
N VAL A 244 0.43 2.36 24.84
CA VAL A 244 0.30 3.69 25.43
C VAL A 244 0.92 4.77 24.55
N SER A 245 2.14 4.53 24.03
CA SER A 245 2.82 5.50 23.15
C SER A 245 2.14 5.69 21.80
N LYS A 246 1.30 4.73 21.37
CA LYS A 246 0.51 4.82 20.13
C LYS A 246 -0.86 5.44 20.37
N ALA A 247 -1.36 5.42 21.61
CA ALA A 247 -2.67 5.94 21.95
C ALA A 247 -2.68 7.47 21.91
N THR A 248 -1.60 8.11 22.36
CA THR A 248 -1.51 9.58 22.35
C THR A 248 -0.06 10.04 22.36
N SER A 249 0.19 11.22 21.80
CA SER A 249 1.48 11.93 21.88
C SER A 249 1.61 12.80 23.14
N ASP A 250 0.49 13.14 23.79
CA ASP A 250 0.45 13.96 25.00
C ASP A 250 0.94 13.22 26.25
N GLU A 251 1.79 13.85 27.07
CA GLU A 251 2.37 13.21 28.27
C GLU A 251 1.36 13.08 29.42
N GLU A 252 0.44 14.01 29.56
CA GLU A 252 -0.59 13.96 30.62
C GLU A 252 -1.57 12.83 30.33
N ASP A 253 -2.03 12.72 29.10
CA ASP A 253 -2.86 11.62 28.64
C ASP A 253 -2.17 10.26 28.79
N ARG A 254 -0.89 10.15 28.44
CA ARG A 254 -0.09 8.92 28.65
C ARG A 254 -0.03 8.52 30.11
N SER A 255 0.21 9.49 30.99
CA SER A 255 0.25 9.25 32.42
C SER A 255 -1.11 8.80 32.97
N ALA A 256 -2.18 9.42 32.48
CA ALA A 256 -3.54 9.04 32.83
C ALA A 256 -3.90 7.63 32.36
N LEU A 257 -3.56 7.26 31.11
CA LEU A 257 -3.75 5.91 30.57
C LEU A 257 -2.96 4.85 31.35
N LEU A 258 -1.72 5.15 31.74
CA LEU A 258 -0.93 4.24 32.57
C LEU A 258 -1.59 3.98 33.92
N THR A 259 -1.95 5.04 34.64
CA THR A 259 -2.46 4.92 36.02
C THR A 259 -3.89 4.43 36.07
N THR A 260 -4.73 4.82 35.12
CA THR A 260 -6.18 4.55 35.16
C THR A 260 -6.53 3.22 34.50
N VAL A 261 -5.82 2.87 33.42
CA VAL A 261 -6.20 1.71 32.57
C VAL A 261 -5.21 0.55 32.72
N LEU A 262 -3.89 0.81 32.61
CA LEU A 262 -2.90 -0.25 32.58
C LEU A 262 -2.57 -0.80 33.98
N GLU A 263 -2.26 0.07 34.94
CA GLU A 263 -1.78 -0.33 36.28
C GLU A 263 -2.78 -1.14 37.09
N PRO A 264 -4.10 -0.96 36.99
CA PRO A 264 -5.05 -1.80 37.69
C PRO A 264 -4.98 -3.28 37.27
N ILE A 265 -4.58 -3.55 36.04
CA ILE A 265 -4.52 -4.90 35.43
C ILE A 265 -3.09 -5.45 35.43
N PHE A 266 -2.12 -4.60 35.09
CA PHE A 266 -0.69 -4.93 35.02
C PHE A 266 0.09 -3.94 35.88
N ALA A 267 0.30 -4.27 37.15
CA ALA A 267 1.11 -3.43 38.02
C ALA A 267 2.59 -3.43 37.60
N PRO A 268 3.28 -2.29 37.72
CA PRO A 268 4.71 -2.23 37.45
C PRO A 268 5.47 -3.19 38.39
N LYS A 269 6.42 -3.95 37.86
CA LYS A 269 7.32 -4.75 38.70
C LYS A 269 8.08 -3.79 39.62
N GLN A 270 7.89 -3.94 40.95
CA GLN A 270 8.70 -3.20 41.91
C GLN A 270 10.19 -3.50 41.67
N LYS A 271 10.97 -2.49 41.32
CA LYS A 271 12.43 -2.64 41.32
C LYS A 271 12.83 -3.06 42.74
N LYS A 272 13.26 -4.31 42.91
CA LYS A 272 13.97 -4.69 44.12
C LYS A 272 15.15 -3.72 44.25
N ALA A 273 15.10 -2.85 45.25
CA ALA A 273 16.25 -2.05 45.62
C ALA A 273 17.39 -3.03 45.94
N VAL A 274 18.49 -2.94 45.18
CA VAL A 274 19.74 -3.65 45.43
C VAL A 274 20.52 -2.88 46.45
#